data_497de5005ae864660e3145887e58d3fe
#
_entry.id   497de5005ae864660e3145887e58d3fe
#
_cell.length_a   1.000
_cell.length_b   1.000
_cell.length_c   1.000
_cell.angle_alpha   90.00
_cell.angle_beta   90.00
_cell.angle_gamma   90.00
#
_symmetry.space_group_name_H-M   'P 1'
#
loop_
_entity.id
_entity.type
_entity.pdbx_description
1 polymer ?
#
loop_
_entity_poly.entity_id
_entity_poly.type
_entity_poly.pdbx_seq_one_letter_code
_entity_poly.pdbx_strand_id
1 'polypeptide(L)'
;MALAKSNAAELEAFEPLYSVFNLPYIFKNEDHYYDVLTSDIGEEILNASKDKGFIGITYYDAGSRSFYAGKAIKTPDDLKGMKIRVQPSPSAVKMVELLGANPTPIAFGELYTALQQGVVDGAENNESALVDNRHGEVAKYYSYDRHTMIPDVLVMSTKDWDKLTPEQQQAIKKAGRESMMLQKQLWADNTEKVIKEAKEKLGVTFVEDVDTAAFAEKVLPMHDEAAKASPQAADLIKRIKEKAPK
;
A
#
# COMPACT_ATOMS: atom_id res chain seq x y z
N MET A 1 18.65 -13.69 7.56
CA MET A 1 17.23 -13.64 7.99
C MET A 1 16.44 -14.52 7.04
N ALA A 2 15.71 -15.52 7.54
CA ALA A 2 14.98 -16.46 6.68
C ALA A 2 13.64 -15.87 6.19
N LEU A 3 12.94 -15.14 7.03
CA LEU A 3 11.64 -14.51 6.76
C LEU A 3 11.69 -13.02 7.10
N ALA A 4 11.00 -12.21 6.31
CA ALA A 4 10.80 -10.79 6.55
C ALA A 4 9.41 -10.36 6.05
N LYS A 5 8.84 -9.30 6.65
CA LYS A 5 7.66 -8.62 6.13
C LYS A 5 8.12 -7.31 5.48
N SER A 6 7.68 -7.06 4.25
CA SER A 6 7.91 -5.80 3.54
C SER A 6 6.64 -5.38 2.80
N ASN A 7 6.47 -4.09 2.59
CA ASN A 7 5.36 -3.60 1.79
C ASN A 7 5.63 -3.80 0.29
N ALA A 8 4.61 -4.12 -0.50
CA ALA A 8 4.76 -4.35 -1.94
C ALA A 8 5.34 -3.13 -2.68
N ALA A 9 5.12 -1.92 -2.18
CA ALA A 9 5.72 -0.71 -2.74
C ALA A 9 7.25 -0.69 -2.64
N GLU A 10 7.82 -1.26 -1.57
CA GLU A 10 9.27 -1.37 -1.42
C GLU A 10 9.84 -2.53 -2.26
N LEU A 11 9.04 -3.59 -2.46
CA LEU A 11 9.44 -4.75 -3.24
C LEU A 11 9.51 -4.48 -4.75
N GLU A 12 8.81 -3.46 -5.28
CA GLU A 12 8.86 -3.13 -6.71
C GLU A 12 10.27 -2.75 -7.19
N ALA A 13 11.16 -2.30 -6.30
CA ALA A 13 12.55 -2.00 -6.62
C ALA A 13 13.36 -3.27 -6.95
N PHE A 14 12.93 -4.44 -6.48
CA PHE A 14 13.60 -5.72 -6.68
C PHE A 14 12.88 -6.58 -7.74
N GLU A 15 11.56 -6.54 -7.75
CA GLU A 15 10.71 -7.24 -8.70
C GLU A 15 9.59 -6.30 -9.19
N PRO A 16 9.68 -5.80 -10.44
CA PRO A 16 8.75 -4.79 -10.96
C PRO A 16 7.27 -5.20 -10.97
N LEU A 17 6.93 -6.49 -10.95
CA LEU A 17 5.54 -6.93 -10.96
C LEU A 17 4.79 -6.57 -9.68
N TYR A 18 5.49 -6.35 -8.55
CA TYR A 18 4.85 -5.82 -7.35
C TYR A 18 4.26 -4.41 -7.55
N SER A 19 4.76 -3.64 -8.54
CA SER A 19 4.24 -2.31 -8.86
C SER A 19 2.76 -2.33 -9.29
N VAL A 20 2.25 -3.47 -9.76
CA VAL A 20 0.84 -3.59 -10.15
C VAL A 20 -0.10 -3.33 -8.96
N PHE A 21 0.29 -3.71 -7.74
CA PHE A 21 -0.47 -3.41 -6.52
C PHE A 21 -0.35 -1.94 -6.09
N ASN A 22 0.65 -1.23 -6.57
CA ASN A 22 0.90 0.18 -6.25
C ASN A 22 0.12 1.13 -7.17
N LEU A 23 -0.58 0.60 -8.18
CA LEU A 23 -1.38 1.43 -9.08
C LEU A 23 -2.59 2.01 -8.34
N PRO A 24 -2.75 3.35 -8.36
CA PRO A 24 -3.86 3.98 -7.66
C PRO A 24 -5.20 3.50 -8.22
N TYR A 25 -6.16 3.24 -7.32
CA TYR A 25 -7.53 2.81 -7.65
C TYR A 25 -7.63 1.53 -8.51
N ILE A 26 -6.59 0.68 -8.49
CA ILE A 26 -6.63 -0.62 -9.18
C ILE A 26 -7.66 -1.55 -8.54
N PHE A 27 -7.80 -1.49 -7.22
CA PHE A 27 -8.82 -2.21 -6.47
C PHE A 27 -10.06 -1.33 -6.26
N LYS A 28 -11.25 -1.90 -6.40
CA LYS A 28 -12.52 -1.17 -6.27
C LYS A 28 -13.04 -1.13 -4.83
N ASN A 29 -12.75 -2.17 -4.08
CA ASN A 29 -13.11 -2.33 -2.67
C ASN A 29 -12.27 -3.45 -2.05
N GLU A 30 -12.48 -3.71 -0.78
CA GLU A 30 -11.78 -4.74 -0.01
C GLU A 30 -12.05 -6.16 -0.55
N ASP A 31 -13.26 -6.48 -0.94
CA ASP A 31 -13.58 -7.81 -1.49
C ASP A 31 -12.80 -8.05 -2.79
N HIS A 32 -12.77 -7.07 -3.69
CA HIS A 32 -11.97 -7.15 -4.93
C HIS A 32 -10.48 -7.32 -4.62
N TYR A 33 -9.96 -6.59 -3.64
CA TYR A 33 -8.57 -6.72 -3.19
C TYR A 33 -8.26 -8.14 -2.71
N TYR A 34 -9.06 -8.72 -1.83
CA TYR A 34 -8.84 -10.08 -1.36
C TYR A 34 -9.06 -11.13 -2.44
N ASP A 35 -10.05 -10.96 -3.33
CA ASP A 35 -10.27 -11.84 -4.46
C ASP A 35 -9.07 -11.91 -5.40
N VAL A 36 -8.36 -10.81 -5.58
CA VAL A 36 -7.12 -10.77 -6.37
C VAL A 36 -5.97 -11.43 -5.61
N LEU A 37 -5.74 -11.05 -4.36
CA LEU A 37 -4.59 -11.55 -3.58
C LEU A 37 -4.66 -13.07 -3.33
N THR A 38 -5.88 -13.63 -3.21
CA THR A 38 -6.07 -15.08 -2.96
C THR A 38 -6.19 -15.92 -4.23
N SER A 39 -6.16 -15.27 -5.42
CA SER A 39 -6.27 -15.94 -6.71
C SER A 39 -4.89 -16.33 -7.29
N ASP A 40 -4.93 -16.88 -8.49
CA ASP A 40 -3.77 -17.14 -9.33
C ASP A 40 -2.92 -15.89 -9.62
N ILE A 41 -3.57 -14.71 -9.71
CA ILE A 41 -2.86 -13.42 -9.87
C ILE A 41 -1.94 -13.16 -8.67
N GLY A 42 -2.47 -13.29 -7.45
CA GLY A 42 -1.68 -13.12 -6.24
C GLY A 42 -0.56 -14.14 -6.13
N GLU A 43 -0.83 -15.42 -6.44
CA GLU A 43 0.20 -16.47 -6.42
C GLU A 43 1.30 -16.23 -7.47
N GLU A 44 0.94 -15.74 -8.66
CA GLU A 44 1.90 -15.38 -9.72
C GLU A 44 2.87 -14.30 -9.24
N ILE A 45 2.36 -13.24 -8.63
CA ILE A 45 3.20 -12.14 -8.12
C ILE A 45 4.07 -12.59 -6.94
N LEU A 46 3.55 -13.41 -6.01
CA LEU A 46 4.35 -13.99 -4.92
C LEU A 46 5.56 -14.80 -5.43
N ASN A 47 5.41 -15.47 -6.57
CA ASN A 47 6.46 -16.31 -7.14
C ASN A 47 7.41 -15.52 -8.08
N ALA A 48 7.07 -14.32 -8.52
CA ALA A 48 7.83 -13.56 -9.51
C ALA A 48 9.25 -13.23 -9.07
N SER A 49 9.47 -13.06 -7.78
CA SER A 49 10.77 -12.68 -7.20
C SER A 49 11.71 -13.84 -6.92
N LYS A 50 11.34 -15.09 -7.27
CA LYS A 50 12.15 -16.28 -6.95
C LYS A 50 13.58 -16.17 -7.48
N ASP A 51 13.76 -15.69 -8.70
CA ASP A 51 15.08 -15.51 -9.32
C ASP A 51 15.84 -14.27 -8.79
N LYS A 52 15.19 -13.47 -7.95
CA LYS A 52 15.77 -12.29 -7.28
C LYS A 52 16.27 -12.58 -5.86
N GLY A 53 16.20 -13.84 -5.44
CA GLY A 53 16.70 -14.29 -4.14
C GLY A 53 15.68 -14.35 -3.01
N PHE A 54 14.40 -14.09 -3.30
CA PHE A 54 13.32 -14.23 -2.33
C PHE A 54 12.02 -14.73 -3.00
N ILE A 55 11.11 -15.26 -2.21
CA ILE A 55 9.79 -15.71 -2.63
C ILE A 55 8.75 -15.15 -1.67
N GLY A 56 7.61 -14.71 -2.19
CA GLY A 56 6.45 -14.35 -1.37
C GLY A 56 5.75 -15.61 -0.83
N ILE A 57 5.40 -15.57 0.45
CA ILE A 57 4.70 -16.66 1.14
C ILE A 57 3.21 -16.35 1.21
N THR A 58 2.86 -15.14 1.63
CA THR A 58 1.47 -14.68 1.76
C THR A 58 1.42 -13.15 1.79
N TYR A 59 0.22 -12.62 1.71
CA TYR A 59 -0.08 -11.21 1.87
C TYR A 59 -0.67 -10.92 3.24
N TYR A 60 -0.49 -9.70 3.73
CA TYR A 60 -1.19 -9.16 4.87
C TYR A 60 -1.83 -7.83 4.49
N ASP A 61 -3.01 -7.60 5.02
CA ASP A 61 -3.71 -6.33 4.85
C ASP A 61 -2.92 -5.19 5.50
N ALA A 62 -2.81 -4.10 4.80
CA ALA A 62 -2.23 -2.84 5.28
C ALA A 62 -3.20 -1.67 5.09
N GLY A 63 -4.48 -1.98 4.89
CA GLY A 63 -5.57 -1.02 4.74
C GLY A 63 -5.52 -0.22 3.45
N SER A 64 -6.45 0.71 3.35
CA SER A 64 -6.46 1.73 2.32
C SER A 64 -5.58 2.91 2.74
N ARG A 65 -4.82 3.43 1.80
CA ARG A 65 -3.92 4.57 2.04
C ARG A 65 -4.60 5.86 1.61
N SER A 66 -4.46 6.87 2.45
CA SER A 66 -5.02 8.21 2.23
C SER A 66 -4.04 9.28 2.71
N PHE A 67 -4.23 10.52 2.24
CA PHE A 67 -3.38 11.63 2.65
C PHE A 67 -3.70 12.12 4.06
N TYR A 68 -2.66 12.48 4.81
CA TYR A 68 -2.78 13.18 6.08
C TYR A 68 -1.75 14.32 6.19
N ALA A 69 -2.19 15.44 6.76
CA ALA A 69 -1.41 16.68 6.84
C ALA A 69 -1.89 17.59 7.97
N GLY A 70 -1.29 18.77 8.07
CA GLY A 70 -1.75 19.85 8.96
C GLY A 70 -3.04 20.53 8.50
N LYS A 71 -3.54 20.24 7.29
CA LYS A 71 -4.79 20.77 6.72
C LYS A 71 -5.57 19.66 6.00
N ALA A 72 -6.88 19.89 5.80
CA ALA A 72 -7.70 19.00 4.99
C ALA A 72 -7.26 19.02 3.52
N ILE A 73 -7.30 17.84 2.87
CA ILE A 73 -7.01 17.64 1.45
C ILE A 73 -8.27 17.02 0.84
N LYS A 74 -9.08 17.82 0.16
CA LYS A 74 -10.37 17.40 -0.40
C LYS A 74 -10.31 17.18 -1.91
N THR A 75 -9.39 17.87 -2.59
CA THR A 75 -9.19 17.80 -4.03
C THR A 75 -7.69 17.73 -4.33
N PRO A 76 -7.27 17.31 -5.54
CA PRO A 76 -5.86 17.36 -5.93
C PRO A 76 -5.27 18.78 -5.86
N ASP A 77 -6.09 19.82 -6.02
CA ASP A 77 -5.62 21.20 -5.95
C ASP A 77 -5.13 21.59 -4.56
N ASP A 78 -5.63 20.94 -3.50
CA ASP A 78 -5.17 21.16 -2.13
C ASP A 78 -3.75 20.63 -1.89
N LEU A 79 -3.28 19.71 -2.75
CA LEU A 79 -1.91 19.16 -2.72
C LEU A 79 -0.88 20.05 -3.41
N LYS A 80 -1.31 21.01 -4.25
CA LYS A 80 -0.39 21.84 -5.04
C LYS A 80 0.68 22.52 -4.18
N GLY A 81 1.94 22.25 -4.54
CA GLY A 81 3.11 22.81 -3.87
C GLY A 81 3.47 22.18 -2.53
N MET A 82 2.65 21.29 -1.98
CA MET A 82 2.97 20.58 -0.74
C MET A 82 4.12 19.60 -0.96
N LYS A 83 4.96 19.45 0.03
CA LYS A 83 5.96 18.38 0.13
C LYS A 83 5.30 17.20 0.81
N ILE A 84 5.03 16.16 0.06
CA ILE A 84 4.38 14.94 0.56
C ILE A 84 5.41 13.82 0.67
N ARG A 85 5.60 13.31 1.88
CA ARG A 85 6.42 12.11 2.03
C ARG A 85 5.75 10.94 1.34
N VAL A 86 6.56 10.18 0.62
CA VAL A 86 6.18 8.91 0.02
C VAL A 86 7.15 7.80 0.46
N GLN A 87 6.73 6.55 0.28
CA GLN A 87 7.63 5.41 0.38
C GLN A 87 8.74 5.54 -0.69
N PRO A 88 9.92 4.93 -0.52
CA PRO A 88 10.94 4.83 -1.57
C PRO A 88 10.47 3.89 -2.70
N SER A 89 9.50 4.34 -3.47
CA SER A 89 8.79 3.62 -4.53
C SER A 89 8.61 4.54 -5.73
N PRO A 90 9.07 4.17 -6.94
CA PRO A 90 8.84 4.93 -8.17
C PRO A 90 7.35 5.19 -8.42
N SER A 91 6.49 4.20 -8.17
CA SER A 91 5.03 4.35 -8.32
C SER A 91 4.46 5.40 -7.38
N ALA A 92 4.88 5.42 -6.10
CA ALA A 92 4.42 6.42 -5.13
C ALA A 92 4.90 7.84 -5.48
N VAL A 93 6.13 7.98 -5.94
CA VAL A 93 6.67 9.26 -6.45
C VAL A 93 5.83 9.75 -7.63
N LYS A 94 5.62 8.91 -8.63
CA LYS A 94 4.85 9.25 -9.83
C LYS A 94 3.41 9.67 -9.50
N MET A 95 2.76 8.96 -8.60
CA MET A 95 1.39 9.28 -8.17
C MET A 95 1.32 10.70 -7.59
N VAL A 96 2.19 11.03 -6.66
CA VAL A 96 2.20 12.34 -5.98
C VAL A 96 2.54 13.46 -6.96
N GLU A 97 3.46 13.24 -7.92
CA GLU A 97 3.76 14.20 -8.99
C GLU A 97 2.53 14.49 -9.87
N LEU A 98 1.81 13.44 -10.28
CA LEU A 98 0.59 13.60 -11.09
C LEU A 98 -0.52 14.34 -10.36
N LEU A 99 -0.57 14.22 -9.04
CA LEU A 99 -1.49 14.95 -8.17
C LEU A 99 -1.08 16.42 -7.96
N GLY A 100 0.12 16.83 -8.41
CA GLY A 100 0.60 18.20 -8.35
C GLY A 100 1.35 18.58 -7.07
N ALA A 101 1.70 17.60 -6.24
CA ALA A 101 2.55 17.80 -5.07
C ALA A 101 4.02 17.47 -5.35
N ASN A 102 4.89 17.76 -4.39
CA ASN A 102 6.31 17.46 -4.43
C ASN A 102 6.59 16.18 -3.62
N PRO A 103 6.81 15.02 -4.24
CA PRO A 103 7.10 13.80 -3.51
C PRO A 103 8.47 13.86 -2.85
N THR A 104 8.54 13.40 -1.62
CA THR A 104 9.79 13.34 -0.83
C THR A 104 9.96 11.91 -0.30
N PRO A 105 10.73 11.05 -0.97
CA PRO A 105 10.98 9.69 -0.50
C PRO A 105 11.78 9.71 0.81
N ILE A 106 11.18 9.20 1.88
CA ILE A 106 11.80 9.13 3.22
C ILE A 106 11.46 7.76 3.82
N ALA A 107 12.44 7.11 4.45
CA ALA A 107 12.22 5.87 5.19
C ALA A 107 11.17 6.04 6.29
N PHE A 108 10.35 5.02 6.52
CA PHE A 108 9.19 5.14 7.41
C PHE A 108 9.58 5.53 8.84
N GLY A 109 10.70 4.99 9.36
CA GLY A 109 11.18 5.30 10.71
C GLY A 109 11.62 6.76 10.92
N GLU A 110 11.84 7.52 9.84
CA GLU A 110 12.26 8.94 9.90
C GLU A 110 11.08 9.91 9.74
N LEU A 111 9.90 9.40 9.37
CA LEU A 111 8.76 10.21 8.95
C LEU A 111 8.19 11.08 10.08
N TYR A 112 8.05 10.56 11.31
CA TYR A 112 7.57 11.37 12.43
C TYR A 112 8.40 12.64 12.62
N THR A 113 9.73 12.48 12.62
CA THR A 113 10.66 13.61 12.77
C THR A 113 10.56 14.58 11.59
N ALA A 114 10.44 14.07 10.36
CA ALA A 114 10.31 14.90 9.17
C ALA A 114 9.01 15.74 9.19
N LEU A 115 7.89 15.15 9.63
CA LEU A 115 6.62 15.87 9.83
C LEU A 115 6.75 16.92 10.94
N GLN A 116 7.32 16.54 12.09
CA GLN A 116 7.47 17.42 13.24
C GLN A 116 8.34 18.63 12.94
N GLN A 117 9.39 18.46 12.15
CA GLN A 117 10.32 19.52 11.76
C GLN A 117 9.86 20.33 10.53
N GLY A 118 8.76 19.95 9.90
CA GLY A 118 8.26 20.62 8.68
C GLY A 118 9.13 20.37 7.45
N VAL A 119 9.94 19.30 7.44
CA VAL A 119 10.67 18.84 6.24
C VAL A 119 9.68 18.44 5.16
N VAL A 120 8.57 17.83 5.56
CA VAL A 120 7.41 17.54 4.73
C VAL A 120 6.14 18.12 5.35
N ASP A 121 5.16 18.48 4.51
CA ASP A 121 3.89 19.08 4.92
C ASP A 121 2.82 18.04 5.26
N GLY A 122 3.03 16.79 4.79
CA GLY A 122 2.12 15.67 4.96
C GLY A 122 2.72 14.38 4.43
N ALA A 123 1.91 13.34 4.53
CA ALA A 123 2.25 12.01 4.05
C ALA A 123 0.97 11.26 3.65
N GLU A 124 1.11 10.02 3.21
CA GLU A 124 0.02 9.12 2.90
C GLU A 124 0.27 7.75 3.56
N ASN A 125 -0.76 7.17 4.15
CA ASN A 125 -0.75 5.84 4.74
C ASN A 125 -2.18 5.46 5.20
N ASN A 126 -2.31 4.28 5.84
CA ASN A 126 -3.51 3.86 6.56
C ASN A 126 -3.64 4.58 7.92
N GLU A 127 -4.78 4.42 8.57
CA GLU A 127 -5.13 5.09 9.82
C GLU A 127 -4.23 4.72 11.00
N SER A 128 -3.66 3.49 11.02
CA SER A 128 -2.84 3.04 12.15
C SER A 128 -1.56 3.88 12.31
N ALA A 129 -1.05 4.46 11.22
CA ALA A 129 0.10 5.36 11.28
C ALA A 129 -0.13 6.58 12.19
N LEU A 130 -1.36 7.03 12.33
CA LEU A 130 -1.71 8.17 13.17
C LEU A 130 -1.46 7.90 14.65
N VAL A 131 -1.73 6.67 15.11
CA VAL A 131 -1.61 6.27 16.51
C VAL A 131 -0.31 5.51 16.75
N ASP A 132 -0.10 4.39 16.05
CA ASP A 132 1.02 3.48 16.29
C ASP A 132 2.39 4.15 16.03
N ASN A 133 2.43 5.09 15.07
CA ASN A 133 3.62 5.86 14.73
C ASN A 133 3.54 7.33 15.16
N ARG A 134 2.50 7.69 15.91
CA ARG A 134 2.29 9.02 16.49
C ARG A 134 2.13 10.16 15.47
N HIS A 135 1.93 9.85 14.17
CA HIS A 135 1.82 10.86 13.13
C HIS A 135 0.63 11.81 13.37
N GLY A 136 -0.44 11.36 14.04
CA GLY A 136 -1.58 12.18 14.44
C GLY A 136 -1.28 13.27 15.48
N GLU A 137 -0.10 13.26 16.11
CA GLU A 137 0.34 14.36 16.98
C GLU A 137 0.71 15.60 16.15
N VAL A 138 1.20 15.41 14.93
CA VAL A 138 1.74 16.46 14.07
C VAL A 138 0.92 16.69 12.79
N ALA A 139 0.14 15.71 12.33
CA ALA A 139 -0.78 15.81 11.20
C ALA A 139 -2.22 15.63 11.71
N LYS A 140 -3.01 16.70 11.68
CA LYS A 140 -4.33 16.77 12.33
C LYS A 140 -5.52 16.47 11.42
N TYR A 141 -5.28 16.28 10.13
CA TYR A 141 -6.31 15.94 9.15
C TYR A 141 -5.92 14.67 8.41
N TYR A 142 -6.83 13.71 8.37
CA TYR A 142 -6.75 12.51 7.56
C TYR A 142 -7.87 12.55 6.52
N SER A 143 -7.54 12.63 5.24
CA SER A 143 -8.49 12.87 4.15
C SER A 143 -8.67 11.60 3.33
N TYR A 144 -9.86 11.03 3.37
CA TYR A 144 -10.18 9.72 2.79
C TYR A 144 -10.28 9.74 1.26
N ASP A 145 -9.17 9.99 0.56
CA ASP A 145 -9.10 9.81 -0.88
C ASP A 145 -8.91 8.34 -1.29
N ARG A 146 -8.45 7.46 -0.37
CA ARG A 146 -8.31 6.01 -0.55
C ARG A 146 -7.64 5.62 -1.87
N HIS A 147 -6.54 6.27 -2.19
CA HIS A 147 -5.89 6.17 -3.51
C HIS A 147 -5.27 4.78 -3.78
N THR A 148 -4.80 4.04 -2.78
CA THR A 148 -4.19 2.72 -2.95
C THR A 148 -4.53 1.76 -1.81
N MET A 149 -4.51 0.45 -2.13
CA MET A 149 -4.53 -0.65 -1.17
C MET A 149 -3.31 -1.54 -1.46
N ILE A 150 -2.21 -1.27 -0.77
CA ILE A 150 -0.92 -1.93 -1.03
C ILE A 150 -0.66 -2.98 0.04
N PRO A 151 -0.62 -4.29 -0.30
CA PRO A 151 -0.42 -5.32 0.70
C PRO A 151 1.01 -5.30 1.27
N ASP A 152 1.13 -5.69 2.52
CA ASP A 152 2.39 -6.21 3.03
C ASP A 152 2.58 -7.65 2.56
N VAL A 153 3.81 -8.03 2.32
CA VAL A 153 4.18 -9.36 1.84
C VAL A 153 5.11 -10.03 2.83
N LEU A 154 4.76 -11.23 3.28
CA LEU A 154 5.70 -12.08 3.99
C LEU A 154 6.61 -12.74 2.96
N VAL A 155 7.88 -12.41 2.96
CA VAL A 155 8.86 -12.95 2.03
C VAL A 155 9.83 -13.91 2.74
N MET A 156 10.32 -14.90 2.02
CA MET A 156 11.33 -15.84 2.47
C MET A 156 12.51 -15.84 1.51
N SER A 157 13.74 -15.93 2.05
CA SER A 157 14.95 -16.11 1.24
C SER A 157 14.84 -17.40 0.44
N THR A 158 15.08 -17.36 -0.88
CA THR A 158 15.13 -18.58 -1.72
C THR A 158 16.20 -19.53 -1.25
N LYS A 159 17.33 -19.04 -0.73
CA LYS A 159 18.40 -19.85 -0.14
C LYS A 159 17.88 -20.76 1.00
N ASP A 160 16.90 -20.31 1.76
CA ASP A 160 16.30 -21.10 2.85
C ASP A 160 15.08 -21.88 2.35
N TRP A 161 14.30 -21.32 1.45
CA TRP A 161 13.17 -21.97 0.80
C TRP A 161 13.57 -23.26 0.05
N ASP A 162 14.66 -23.21 -0.70
CA ASP A 162 15.12 -24.35 -1.53
C ASP A 162 15.73 -25.51 -0.70
N LYS A 163 15.96 -25.30 0.61
CA LYS A 163 16.36 -26.38 1.53
C LYS A 163 15.16 -27.17 2.07
N LEU A 164 13.96 -26.66 1.89
CA LEU A 164 12.73 -27.27 2.39
C LEU A 164 12.25 -28.35 1.43
N THR A 165 11.70 -29.44 1.99
CA THR A 165 10.99 -30.42 1.17
C THR A 165 9.70 -29.84 0.58
N PRO A 166 9.14 -30.41 -0.50
CA PRO A 166 7.88 -29.95 -1.05
C PRO A 166 6.73 -29.91 -0.01
N GLU A 167 6.69 -30.87 0.91
CA GLU A 167 5.70 -30.93 1.99
C GLU A 167 5.89 -29.78 2.98
N GLN A 168 7.13 -29.42 3.31
CA GLN A 168 7.44 -28.29 4.19
C GLN A 168 7.09 -26.97 3.51
N GLN A 169 7.38 -26.81 2.21
CA GLN A 169 7.00 -25.64 1.43
C GLN A 169 5.47 -25.46 1.40
N GLN A 170 4.72 -26.55 1.18
CA GLN A 170 3.26 -26.52 1.21
C GLN A 170 2.72 -26.18 2.59
N ALA A 171 3.33 -26.71 3.66
CA ALA A 171 2.93 -26.39 5.03
C ALA A 171 3.12 -24.90 5.35
N ILE A 172 4.24 -24.29 4.92
CA ILE A 172 4.50 -22.86 5.10
C ILE A 172 3.50 -22.01 4.31
N LYS A 173 3.23 -22.34 3.04
CA LYS A 173 2.23 -21.62 2.24
C LYS A 173 0.83 -21.74 2.82
N LYS A 174 0.46 -22.92 3.33
CA LYS A 174 -0.82 -23.13 4.01
C LYS A 174 -0.94 -22.28 5.27
N ALA A 175 0.06 -22.36 6.16
CA ALA A 175 0.10 -21.55 7.37
C ALA A 175 0.08 -20.04 7.07
N GLY A 176 0.78 -19.60 6.00
CA GLY A 176 0.74 -18.24 5.50
C GLY A 176 -0.69 -17.79 5.14
N ARG A 177 -1.42 -18.60 4.38
CA ARG A 177 -2.82 -18.30 4.02
C ARG A 177 -3.74 -18.26 5.23
N GLU A 178 -3.60 -19.20 6.15
CA GLU A 178 -4.39 -19.20 7.39
C GLU A 178 -4.11 -17.95 8.23
N SER A 179 -2.83 -17.55 8.35
CA SER A 179 -2.44 -16.34 9.07
C SER A 179 -2.94 -15.06 8.41
N MET A 180 -3.01 -15.00 7.06
CA MET A 180 -3.62 -13.90 6.32
C MET A 180 -5.08 -13.70 6.70
N MET A 181 -5.86 -14.77 6.74
CA MET A 181 -7.30 -14.70 7.09
C MET A 181 -7.53 -14.28 8.54
N LEU A 182 -6.68 -14.73 9.47
CA LEU A 182 -6.71 -14.25 10.84
C LEU A 182 -6.32 -12.76 10.92
N GLN A 183 -5.28 -12.37 10.20
CA GLN A 183 -4.80 -10.98 10.21
C GLN A 183 -5.84 -10.02 9.60
N LYS A 184 -6.61 -10.43 8.57
CA LYS A 184 -7.73 -9.65 8.03
C LYS A 184 -8.70 -9.23 9.14
N GLN A 185 -9.12 -10.18 9.96
CA GLN A 185 -10.04 -9.88 11.06
C GLN A 185 -9.41 -8.97 12.11
N LEU A 186 -8.17 -9.29 12.53
CA LEU A 186 -7.45 -8.48 13.53
C LEU A 186 -7.18 -7.06 13.01
N TRP A 187 -6.96 -6.90 11.70
CA TRP A 187 -6.77 -5.60 11.07
C TRP A 187 -8.03 -4.75 11.14
N ALA A 188 -9.18 -5.30 10.77
CA ALA A 188 -10.46 -4.59 10.86
C ALA A 188 -10.75 -4.13 12.29
N ASP A 189 -10.61 -5.04 13.27
CA ASP A 189 -10.81 -4.73 14.69
C ASP A 189 -9.85 -3.63 15.19
N ASN A 190 -8.59 -3.65 14.71
CA ASN A 190 -7.59 -2.65 15.09
C ASN A 190 -7.88 -1.30 14.45
N THR A 191 -8.31 -1.27 13.18
CA THR A 191 -8.62 -0.03 12.46
C THR A 191 -9.69 0.78 13.17
N GLU A 192 -10.77 0.15 13.64
CA GLU A 192 -11.81 0.83 14.42
C GLU A 192 -11.25 1.47 15.71
N LYS A 193 -10.37 0.74 16.41
CA LYS A 193 -9.74 1.25 17.65
C LYS A 193 -8.83 2.43 17.38
N VAL A 194 -7.99 2.36 16.36
CA VAL A 194 -7.05 3.45 16.05
C VAL A 194 -7.77 4.69 15.55
N ILE A 195 -8.84 4.56 14.75
CA ILE A 195 -9.66 5.70 14.33
C ILE A 195 -10.28 6.41 15.55
N LYS A 196 -10.86 5.64 16.47
CA LYS A 196 -11.42 6.19 17.70
C LYS A 196 -10.35 6.89 18.54
N GLU A 197 -9.21 6.26 18.75
CA GLU A 197 -8.11 6.81 19.51
C GLU A 197 -7.54 8.09 18.86
N ALA A 198 -7.35 8.10 17.54
CA ALA A 198 -6.88 9.27 16.81
C ALA A 198 -7.84 10.46 16.97
N LYS A 199 -9.16 10.23 16.93
CA LYS A 199 -10.17 11.26 17.18
C LYS A 199 -10.15 11.77 18.61
N GLU A 200 -10.24 10.87 19.58
CA GLU A 200 -10.48 11.22 20.99
C GLU A 200 -9.22 11.70 21.72
N LYS A 201 -8.05 11.09 21.43
CA LYS A 201 -6.81 11.40 22.16
C LYS A 201 -5.88 12.33 21.39
N LEU A 202 -5.83 12.22 20.05
CA LEU A 202 -4.92 13.02 19.25
C LEU A 202 -5.59 14.20 18.55
N GLY A 203 -6.94 14.30 18.60
CA GLY A 203 -7.71 15.38 17.99
C GLY A 203 -7.61 15.40 16.46
N VAL A 204 -7.42 14.22 15.83
CA VAL A 204 -7.39 14.11 14.38
C VAL A 204 -8.79 14.24 13.80
N THR A 205 -8.93 15.07 12.79
CA THR A 205 -10.15 15.22 11.99
C THR A 205 -10.08 14.30 10.77
N PHE A 206 -11.05 13.41 10.66
CA PHE A 206 -11.21 12.55 9.49
C PHE A 206 -12.16 13.24 8.50
N VAL A 207 -11.65 13.48 7.28
CA VAL A 207 -12.36 14.21 6.22
C VAL A 207 -12.93 13.19 5.25
N GLU A 208 -14.26 13.07 5.24
CA GLU A 208 -14.99 12.09 4.41
C GLU A 208 -15.42 12.67 3.04
N ASP A 209 -15.60 13.99 2.97
CA ASP A 209 -16.05 14.70 1.78
C ASP A 209 -14.89 15.03 0.82
N VAL A 210 -14.25 13.98 0.31
CA VAL A 210 -13.11 14.07 -0.63
C VAL A 210 -13.58 13.72 -2.04
N ASP A 211 -13.18 14.52 -3.02
CA ASP A 211 -13.45 14.28 -4.45
C ASP A 211 -12.52 13.19 -5.01
N THR A 212 -12.80 11.94 -4.64
CA THR A 212 -12.02 10.78 -5.08
C THR A 212 -12.00 10.61 -6.60
N ALA A 213 -13.03 11.10 -7.30
CA ALA A 213 -13.10 11.04 -8.77
C ALA A 213 -12.03 11.96 -9.40
N ALA A 214 -11.87 13.18 -8.87
CA ALA A 214 -10.84 14.10 -9.34
C ALA A 214 -9.41 13.57 -9.07
N PHE A 215 -9.19 12.89 -7.94
CA PHE A 215 -7.92 12.19 -7.68
C PHE A 215 -7.69 11.07 -8.69
N ALA A 216 -8.69 10.21 -8.91
CA ALA A 216 -8.59 9.09 -9.82
C ALA A 216 -8.29 9.54 -11.26
N GLU A 217 -8.97 10.56 -11.77
CA GLU A 217 -8.77 11.10 -13.12
C GLU A 217 -7.29 11.46 -13.39
N LYS A 218 -6.62 12.07 -12.40
CA LYS A 218 -5.21 12.48 -12.55
C LYS A 218 -4.23 11.31 -12.58
N VAL A 219 -4.53 10.22 -11.88
CA VAL A 219 -3.56 9.12 -11.67
C VAL A 219 -3.86 7.87 -12.50
N LEU A 220 -5.07 7.71 -13.04
CA LEU A 220 -5.42 6.57 -13.91
C LEU A 220 -4.47 6.37 -15.10
N PRO A 221 -3.85 7.41 -15.72
CA PRO A 221 -2.84 7.20 -16.77
C PRO A 221 -1.67 6.32 -16.36
N MET A 222 -1.38 6.16 -15.04
CA MET A 222 -0.36 5.23 -14.55
C MET A 222 -0.65 3.78 -14.94
N HIS A 223 -1.92 3.39 -15.07
CA HIS A 223 -2.30 2.03 -15.46
C HIS A 223 -1.85 1.72 -16.88
N ASP A 224 -2.00 2.67 -17.80
CA ASP A 224 -1.57 2.51 -19.20
C ASP A 224 -0.04 2.54 -19.32
N GLU A 225 0.63 3.38 -18.54
CA GLU A 225 2.09 3.42 -18.48
C GLU A 225 2.65 2.09 -17.96
N ALA A 226 2.09 1.55 -16.88
CA ALA A 226 2.49 0.26 -16.33
C ALA A 226 2.22 -0.91 -17.29
N ALA A 227 1.08 -0.90 -17.98
CA ALA A 227 0.76 -1.91 -19.00
C ALA A 227 1.72 -1.87 -20.20
N LYS A 228 2.23 -0.69 -20.55
CA LYS A 228 3.23 -0.54 -21.63
C LYS A 228 4.63 -1.00 -21.20
N ALA A 229 4.92 -1.04 -19.91
CA ALA A 229 6.24 -1.39 -19.38
C ALA A 229 6.58 -2.87 -19.63
N SER A 230 5.61 -3.77 -19.51
CA SER A 230 5.80 -5.19 -19.85
C SER A 230 4.48 -5.88 -20.23
N PRO A 231 4.52 -6.88 -21.14
CA PRO A 231 3.36 -7.71 -21.45
C PRO A 231 2.76 -8.42 -20.24
N GLN A 232 3.60 -8.82 -19.28
CA GLN A 232 3.16 -9.48 -18.05
C GLN A 232 2.41 -8.52 -17.13
N ALA A 233 2.90 -7.29 -16.96
CA ALA A 233 2.17 -6.26 -16.22
C ALA A 233 0.83 -5.94 -16.89
N ALA A 234 0.79 -5.84 -18.22
CA ALA A 234 -0.44 -5.61 -18.98
C ALA A 234 -1.48 -6.70 -18.73
N ASP A 235 -1.07 -7.99 -18.75
CA ASP A 235 -1.95 -9.12 -18.47
C ASP A 235 -2.47 -9.09 -17.04
N LEU A 236 -1.61 -8.88 -16.06
CA LEU A 236 -2.00 -8.79 -14.65
C LEU A 236 -3.00 -7.64 -14.42
N ILE A 237 -2.73 -6.45 -14.94
CA ILE A 237 -3.64 -5.30 -14.82
C ILE A 237 -5.00 -5.61 -15.44
N LYS A 238 -5.03 -6.25 -16.60
CA LYS A 238 -6.27 -6.66 -17.27
C LYS A 238 -7.06 -7.65 -16.41
N ARG A 239 -6.42 -8.72 -15.93
CA ARG A 239 -7.05 -9.76 -15.10
C ARG A 239 -7.57 -9.20 -13.79
N ILE A 240 -6.81 -8.28 -13.14
CA ILE A 240 -7.29 -7.58 -11.94
C ILE A 240 -8.56 -6.78 -12.25
N LYS A 241 -8.58 -5.99 -13.33
CA LYS A 241 -9.75 -5.21 -13.72
C LYS A 241 -10.96 -6.09 -14.07
N GLU A 242 -10.75 -7.25 -14.68
CA GLU A 242 -11.81 -8.21 -15.00
C GLU A 242 -12.45 -8.87 -13.78
N LYS A 243 -11.71 -8.98 -12.66
CA LYS A 243 -12.23 -9.44 -11.36
C LYS A 243 -13.02 -8.38 -10.60
N ALA A 244 -12.99 -7.11 -11.03
CA ALA A 244 -13.71 -6.04 -10.34
C ALA A 244 -15.23 -6.32 -10.33
N PRO A 245 -15.92 -6.02 -9.22
CA PRO A 245 -17.37 -6.16 -9.14
C PRO A 245 -18.03 -5.24 -10.20
N LYS A 246 -19.12 -5.77 -10.78
CA LYS A 246 -19.90 -5.08 -11.80
C LYS A 246 -20.77 -3.97 -11.21
#